data_62dc23055bba526c4a7e359c6b3ae20e
#
_entry.id   62dc23055bba526c4a7e359c6b3ae20e
#
_cell.length_a   1.000
_cell.length_b   1.000
_cell.length_c   1.000
_cell.angle_alpha   90.00
_cell.angle_beta   90.00
_cell.angle_gamma   90.00
#
_symmetry.space_group_name_H-M   'P 1'
#
loop_
_entity.id
_entity.type
_entity.pdbx_description
1 polymer ?
#
loop_
_entity_poly.entity_id
_entity_poly.type
_entity_poly.pdbx_seq_one_letter_code
_entity_poly.pdbx_strand_id
1 'polypeptide(L)'
;MNSKFPTQASCSILLAASMGELFPDAQVKSFLATESCFYCDVVFPFSFESEMIPLLEERMKGWIRKDLPFRQLDMMPSNAVQFLKHHKNPYAADLVKGQPGIVEILQLDNFAGPSPGPTLERTGEVKFYKIANVQFNGSWIRLIGTAAFSKEELKLQVKHCKNIPNHLTLIKERQLLAPCPKGWLWLPKGEQFKKTILEKTVQLFSGIDLITTPAFNDKDLILCHSAYIQTTGRGSVELVKISLGGEGLELFDTAEGIADRLFLPGREESVISFLQIITKFLKIFAFDYEVVIVGNPAKILREALKKSQIKFSLENGEQPGIEFLLSDALGRMWTGPRIFFDDRSGLVGLSLFYSLERFIALLLEKELHERDPFSIMK
;
A
#
# COMPACT_ATOMS: atom_id res chain seq x y z
N MET A 1 12.01 -13.78 -18.07
CA MET A 1 11.34 -12.61 -18.67
C MET A 1 12.06 -11.38 -18.15
N ASN A 2 12.40 -10.41 -18.99
CA ASN A 2 12.98 -9.17 -18.48
C ASN A 2 11.89 -8.40 -17.74
N SER A 3 12.18 -7.94 -16.51
CA SER A 3 11.28 -7.08 -15.73
C SER A 3 10.97 -5.80 -16.52
N LYS A 4 9.72 -5.35 -16.47
CA LYS A 4 9.29 -4.09 -17.09
C LYS A 4 9.44 -2.91 -16.15
N PHE A 5 9.66 -3.18 -14.89
CA PHE A 5 9.76 -2.18 -13.85
C PHE A 5 10.71 -1.03 -14.22
N PRO A 6 11.94 -1.27 -14.73
CA PRO A 6 12.86 -0.17 -15.09
C PRO A 6 12.28 0.77 -16.15
N THR A 7 11.55 0.23 -17.13
CA THR A 7 10.91 1.06 -18.16
C THR A 7 9.74 1.88 -17.58
N GLN A 8 8.93 1.27 -16.72
CA GLN A 8 7.84 1.98 -16.02
C GLN A 8 8.41 3.08 -15.11
N ALA A 9 9.43 2.76 -14.32
CA ALA A 9 10.10 3.72 -13.44
C ALA A 9 10.68 4.91 -14.23
N SER A 10 11.34 4.65 -15.35
CA SER A 10 11.83 5.71 -16.25
C SER A 10 10.69 6.59 -16.78
N CYS A 11 9.55 5.98 -17.15
CA CYS A 11 8.39 6.73 -17.63
C CYS A 11 7.74 7.58 -16.54
N SER A 12 7.73 7.13 -15.27
CA SER A 12 7.20 7.92 -14.17
C SER A 12 7.96 9.24 -13.98
N ILE A 13 9.29 9.19 -14.10
CA ILE A 13 10.15 10.38 -14.02
C ILE A 13 9.99 11.27 -15.25
N LEU A 14 9.92 10.69 -16.45
CA LEU A 14 9.67 11.45 -17.67
C LEU A 14 8.36 12.22 -17.58
N LEU A 15 7.31 11.59 -17.03
CA LEU A 15 6.02 12.24 -16.80
C LEU A 15 6.15 13.37 -15.77
N ALA A 16 6.79 13.13 -14.63
CA ALA A 16 6.98 14.12 -13.58
C ALA A 16 7.83 15.32 -14.05
N ALA A 17 8.91 15.08 -14.78
CA ALA A 17 9.74 16.11 -15.39
C ALA A 17 8.97 16.93 -16.44
N SER A 18 8.18 16.26 -17.30
CA SER A 18 7.32 16.91 -18.29
C SER A 18 6.26 17.79 -17.62
N MET A 19 5.70 17.32 -16.52
CA MET A 19 4.74 18.06 -15.71
C MET A 19 5.34 19.35 -15.17
N GLY A 20 6.50 19.28 -14.49
CA GLY A 20 7.16 20.46 -13.91
C GLY A 20 7.63 21.47 -14.95
N GLU A 21 7.90 21.05 -16.18
CA GLU A 21 8.31 21.95 -17.26
C GLU A 21 7.13 22.62 -17.96
N LEU A 22 6.07 21.89 -18.27
CA LEU A 22 4.89 22.44 -18.95
C LEU A 22 3.98 23.23 -18.02
N PHE A 23 3.94 22.85 -16.75
CA PHE A 23 3.06 23.44 -15.74
C PHE A 23 3.85 23.80 -14.49
N PRO A 24 4.64 24.92 -14.50
CA PRO A 24 5.52 25.29 -13.40
C PRO A 24 4.83 25.54 -12.06
N ASP A 25 3.53 25.87 -12.10
CA ASP A 25 2.70 26.10 -10.91
C ASP A 25 2.06 24.79 -10.38
N ALA A 26 2.10 23.71 -11.14
CA ALA A 26 1.66 22.39 -10.70
C ALA A 26 2.73 21.78 -9.79
N GLN A 27 2.29 21.09 -8.74
CA GLN A 27 3.19 20.49 -7.77
C GLN A 27 3.13 18.96 -7.86
N VAL A 28 4.23 18.33 -8.20
CA VAL A 28 4.35 16.87 -8.23
C VAL A 28 4.40 16.38 -6.78
N LYS A 29 3.34 15.69 -6.35
CA LYS A 29 3.22 15.11 -5.02
C LYS A 29 4.05 13.82 -4.92
N SER A 30 3.91 12.93 -5.91
CA SER A 30 4.65 11.67 -6.01
C SER A 30 4.69 11.17 -7.46
N PHE A 31 5.66 10.33 -7.75
CA PHE A 31 5.71 9.55 -9.00
C PHE A 31 6.31 8.17 -8.68
N LEU A 32 5.66 7.13 -9.14
CA LEU A 32 6.00 5.76 -8.81
C LEU A 32 5.73 4.84 -10.01
N ALA A 33 6.23 3.61 -9.90
CA ALA A 33 6.04 2.57 -10.89
C ALA A 33 5.73 1.23 -10.25
N THR A 34 5.10 0.37 -11.03
CA THR A 34 4.91 -1.05 -10.76
C THR A 34 5.31 -1.85 -12.01
N GLU A 35 5.22 -3.16 -12.00
CA GLU A 35 5.49 -3.98 -13.19
C GLU A 35 4.52 -3.69 -14.35
N SER A 36 3.29 -3.23 -14.06
CA SER A 36 2.23 -3.04 -15.06
C SER A 36 2.01 -1.60 -15.47
N CYS A 37 2.32 -0.62 -14.63
CA CYS A 37 2.04 0.78 -14.89
C CYS A 37 3.03 1.72 -14.19
N PHE A 38 3.02 2.97 -14.62
CA PHE A 38 3.61 4.10 -13.91
C PHE A 38 2.53 5.13 -13.61
N TYR A 39 2.74 5.96 -12.59
CA TYR A 39 1.82 7.03 -12.28
C TYR A 39 2.52 8.23 -11.65
N CYS A 40 1.85 9.38 -11.77
CA CYS A 40 2.29 10.63 -11.18
C CYS A 40 1.09 11.31 -10.51
N ASP A 41 1.24 11.65 -9.24
CA ASP A 41 0.25 12.38 -8.45
C ASP A 41 0.62 13.87 -8.45
N VAL A 42 -0.34 14.71 -8.80
CA VAL A 42 -0.09 16.14 -9.04
C VAL A 42 -1.19 16.98 -8.42
N VAL A 43 -0.81 18.04 -7.74
CA VAL A 43 -1.70 19.13 -7.30
C VAL A 43 -1.65 20.25 -8.35
N PHE A 44 -2.80 20.56 -8.96
CA PHE A 44 -2.92 21.66 -9.89
C PHE A 44 -3.58 22.87 -9.23
N PRO A 45 -3.11 24.07 -9.50
CA PRO A 45 -3.79 25.30 -9.08
C PRO A 45 -4.99 25.67 -9.95
N PHE A 46 -5.23 24.91 -11.03
CA PHE A 46 -6.31 25.09 -12.00
C PHE A 46 -6.90 23.72 -12.37
N SER A 47 -8.02 23.71 -13.12
CA SER A 47 -8.65 22.48 -13.58
C SER A 47 -7.80 21.77 -14.61
N PHE A 48 -7.59 20.46 -14.40
CA PHE A 48 -6.92 19.62 -15.40
C PHE A 48 -7.90 19.19 -16.48
N GLU A 49 -7.50 19.37 -17.72
CA GLU A 49 -8.28 19.03 -18.91
C GLU A 49 -7.62 17.90 -19.71
N SER A 50 -8.43 17.09 -20.39
CA SER A 50 -7.95 15.93 -21.16
C SER A 50 -6.99 16.29 -22.30
N GLU A 51 -7.11 17.51 -22.81
CA GLU A 51 -6.26 18.11 -23.85
C GLU A 51 -4.82 18.31 -23.40
N MET A 52 -4.57 18.31 -22.10
CA MET A 52 -3.21 18.39 -21.54
C MET A 52 -2.43 17.07 -21.70
N ILE A 53 -3.11 15.92 -21.82
CA ILE A 53 -2.46 14.62 -21.97
C ILE A 53 -1.59 14.54 -23.24
N PRO A 54 -2.06 14.90 -24.44
CA PRO A 54 -1.23 14.92 -25.63
C PRO A 54 0.01 15.83 -25.50
N LEU A 55 -0.10 16.96 -24.80
CA LEU A 55 1.03 17.87 -24.56
C LEU A 55 2.08 17.20 -23.69
N LEU A 56 1.66 16.53 -22.61
CA LEU A 56 2.56 15.77 -21.74
C LEU A 56 3.26 14.63 -22.50
N GLU A 57 2.52 13.88 -23.31
CA GLU A 57 3.09 12.79 -24.12
C GLU A 57 4.11 13.32 -25.14
N GLU A 58 3.83 14.43 -25.81
CA GLU A 58 4.81 15.01 -26.75
C GLU A 58 6.04 15.57 -26.01
N ARG A 59 5.85 16.11 -24.79
CA ARG A 59 6.97 16.56 -23.98
C ARG A 59 7.83 15.39 -23.52
N MET A 60 7.23 14.29 -23.04
CA MET A 60 7.94 13.05 -22.72
C MET A 60 8.72 12.55 -23.94
N LYS A 61 8.14 12.58 -25.13
CA LYS A 61 8.81 12.23 -26.39
C LYS A 61 10.01 13.15 -26.70
N GLY A 62 9.88 14.42 -26.33
CA GLY A 62 11.00 15.37 -26.41
C GLY A 62 12.18 14.96 -25.54
N TRP A 63 11.93 14.51 -24.30
CA TRP A 63 12.96 13.99 -23.41
C TRP A 63 13.62 12.72 -23.96
N ILE A 64 12.82 11.79 -24.51
CA ILE A 64 13.31 10.55 -25.12
C ILE A 64 14.23 10.84 -26.31
N ARG A 65 13.89 11.80 -27.17
CA ARG A 65 14.72 12.22 -28.30
C ARG A 65 16.04 12.87 -27.90
N LYS A 66 16.10 13.52 -26.73
CA LYS A 66 17.34 14.10 -26.19
C LYS A 66 18.33 13.05 -25.69
N ASP A 67 17.86 11.83 -25.42
CA ASP A 67 18.66 10.69 -24.97
C ASP A 67 19.54 11.02 -23.75
N LEU A 68 18.94 11.55 -22.70
CA LEU A 68 19.61 11.96 -21.47
C LEU A 68 19.82 10.79 -20.50
N PRO A 69 20.90 10.78 -19.72
CA PRO A 69 21.08 9.78 -18.68
C PRO A 69 20.19 10.06 -17.47
N PHE A 70 19.64 9.01 -16.86
CA PHE A 70 19.10 9.08 -15.52
C PHE A 70 20.26 9.04 -14.52
N ARG A 71 20.35 10.06 -13.64
CA ARG A 71 21.42 10.15 -12.65
C ARG A 71 20.88 9.78 -11.27
N GLN A 72 21.37 8.69 -10.73
CA GLN A 72 21.09 8.28 -9.36
C GLN A 72 22.11 8.93 -8.42
N LEU A 73 21.61 9.51 -7.33
CA LEU A 73 22.37 10.24 -6.32
C LEU A 73 21.99 9.73 -4.94
N ASP A 74 22.97 9.23 -4.22
CA ASP A 74 22.80 8.78 -2.85
C ASP A 74 23.11 9.93 -1.89
N MET A 75 22.16 10.31 -1.07
CA MET A 75 22.27 11.48 -0.19
C MET A 75 21.80 11.20 1.23
N MET A 76 22.40 11.87 2.20
CA MET A 76 21.80 11.97 3.53
C MET A 76 20.49 12.77 3.46
N PRO A 77 19.45 12.43 4.26
CA PRO A 77 18.13 13.07 4.18
C PRO A 77 18.17 14.60 4.26
N SER A 78 19.03 15.16 5.12
CA SER A 78 19.19 16.63 5.24
C SER A 78 19.66 17.28 3.94
N ASN A 79 20.60 16.64 3.23
CA ASN A 79 21.13 17.13 1.94
C ASN A 79 20.08 16.93 0.84
N ALA A 80 19.39 15.78 0.82
CA ALA A 80 18.31 15.48 -0.12
C ALA A 80 17.17 16.52 -0.01
N VAL A 81 16.77 16.91 1.20
CA VAL A 81 15.77 17.97 1.42
C VAL A 81 16.20 19.28 0.79
N GLN A 82 17.45 19.71 0.99
CA GLN A 82 17.96 20.96 0.41
C GLN A 82 18.04 20.87 -1.13
N PHE A 83 18.54 19.75 -1.64
CA PHE A 83 18.65 19.48 -3.06
C PHE A 83 17.29 19.51 -3.76
N LEU A 84 16.28 18.82 -3.21
CA LEU A 84 14.93 18.78 -3.75
C LEU A 84 14.22 20.13 -3.70
N LYS A 85 14.43 20.93 -2.64
CA LYS A 85 13.93 22.31 -2.57
C LYS A 85 14.55 23.21 -3.64
N HIS A 86 15.86 23.04 -3.90
CA HIS A 86 16.54 23.76 -4.98
C HIS A 86 15.93 23.42 -6.35
N HIS A 87 15.55 22.15 -6.55
CA HIS A 87 14.86 21.66 -7.75
C HIS A 87 13.34 21.90 -7.74
N LYS A 88 12.84 22.77 -6.86
CA LYS A 88 11.42 23.18 -6.76
C LYS A 88 10.44 22.00 -6.55
N ASN A 89 10.87 20.98 -5.82
CA ASN A 89 10.04 19.82 -5.48
C ASN A 89 9.82 19.74 -3.95
N PRO A 90 8.93 20.58 -3.37
CA PRO A 90 8.71 20.66 -1.93
C PRO A 90 8.07 19.38 -1.36
N TYR A 91 7.14 18.74 -2.06
CA TYR A 91 6.53 17.48 -1.61
C TYR A 91 7.56 16.36 -1.50
N ALA A 92 8.44 16.24 -2.50
CA ALA A 92 9.54 15.27 -2.44
C ALA A 92 10.49 15.57 -1.28
N ALA A 93 10.77 16.85 -1.00
CA ALA A 93 11.59 17.22 0.15
C ALA A 93 10.93 16.82 1.48
N ASP A 94 9.61 16.95 1.60
CA ASP A 94 8.89 16.52 2.80
C ASP A 94 8.84 15.00 2.95
N LEU A 95 8.73 14.26 1.85
CA LEU A 95 8.76 12.78 1.84
C LEU A 95 10.08 12.20 2.35
N VAL A 96 11.21 12.83 2.03
CA VAL A 96 12.54 12.35 2.44
C VAL A 96 12.97 12.87 3.80
N LYS A 97 12.26 13.85 4.36
CA LYS A 97 12.57 14.44 5.64
C LYS A 97 12.40 13.43 6.77
N GLY A 98 13.48 13.21 7.51
CA GLY A 98 13.47 12.32 8.69
C GLY A 98 13.52 10.83 8.34
N GLN A 99 13.71 10.45 7.08
CA GLN A 99 13.97 9.05 6.74
C GLN A 99 15.30 8.60 7.33
N PRO A 100 15.41 7.36 7.83
CA PRO A 100 16.66 6.81 8.30
C PRO A 100 17.59 6.45 7.14
N GLY A 101 18.90 6.60 7.34
CA GLY A 101 19.91 6.13 6.39
C GLY A 101 20.11 7.04 5.17
N ILE A 102 20.45 6.43 4.05
CA ILE A 102 20.72 7.10 2.77
C ILE A 102 19.45 7.10 1.94
N VAL A 103 19.14 8.23 1.33
CA VAL A 103 18.01 8.40 0.41
C VAL A 103 18.52 8.43 -1.02
N GLU A 104 17.92 7.60 -1.87
CA GLU A 104 18.19 7.61 -3.30
C GLU A 104 17.36 8.69 -4.00
N ILE A 105 18.05 9.62 -4.64
CA ILE A 105 17.44 10.66 -5.46
C ILE A 105 17.73 10.37 -6.92
N LEU A 106 16.74 10.47 -7.76
CA LEU A 106 16.91 10.37 -9.21
C LEU A 106 16.77 11.76 -9.84
N GLN A 107 17.75 12.10 -10.66
CA GLN A 107 17.80 13.37 -11.39
C GLN A 107 17.71 13.14 -12.90
N LEU A 108 16.84 13.93 -13.56
CA LEU A 108 16.76 14.04 -15.02
C LEU A 108 16.81 15.53 -15.38
N ASP A 109 17.97 15.97 -15.90
CA ASP A 109 18.26 17.38 -16.21
C ASP A 109 17.97 18.28 -14.98
N ASN A 110 17.02 19.20 -15.08
CA ASN A 110 16.64 20.12 -14.00
C ASN A 110 15.58 19.55 -13.04
N PHE A 111 15.03 18.37 -13.32
CA PHE A 111 14.07 17.72 -12.44
C PHE A 111 14.78 16.72 -11.51
N ALA A 112 14.39 16.72 -10.25
CA ALA A 112 14.86 15.74 -9.27
C ALA A 112 13.73 15.30 -8.34
N GLY A 113 13.76 14.02 -7.93
CA GLY A 113 12.82 13.45 -6.98
C GLY A 113 13.34 12.16 -6.36
N PRO A 114 12.64 11.59 -5.36
CA PRO A 114 12.98 10.28 -4.81
C PRO A 114 12.98 9.23 -5.91
N SER A 115 13.95 8.31 -5.85
CA SER A 115 14.04 7.23 -6.83
C SER A 115 12.80 6.33 -6.75
N PRO A 116 12.11 6.05 -7.86
CA PRO A 116 11.01 5.07 -7.89
C PRO A 116 11.52 3.62 -7.91
N GLY A 117 12.83 3.41 -7.82
CA GLY A 117 13.52 2.14 -7.96
C GLY A 117 14.38 2.07 -9.24
N PRO A 118 14.82 0.88 -9.67
CA PRO A 118 15.67 0.71 -10.84
C PRO A 118 15.07 1.32 -12.10
N THR A 119 15.86 2.09 -12.83
CA THR A 119 15.49 2.73 -14.10
C THR A 119 16.32 2.18 -15.27
N LEU A 120 15.96 2.54 -16.49
CA LEU A 120 16.82 2.44 -17.65
C LEU A 120 18.05 3.37 -17.48
N GLU A 121 19.09 3.16 -18.25
CA GLU A 121 20.27 4.02 -18.18
C GLU A 121 20.01 5.39 -18.84
N ARG A 122 19.26 5.40 -19.94
CA ARG A 122 19.01 6.59 -20.74
C ARG A 122 17.55 6.69 -21.18
N THR A 123 17.09 7.94 -21.35
CA THR A 123 15.71 8.21 -21.78
C THR A 123 15.41 7.66 -23.18
N GLY A 124 16.39 7.59 -24.08
CA GLY A 124 16.25 7.07 -25.45
C GLY A 124 15.92 5.58 -25.55
N GLU A 125 16.09 4.82 -24.46
CA GLU A 125 15.75 3.40 -24.43
C GLU A 125 14.25 3.15 -24.29
N VAL A 126 13.44 4.15 -23.87
CA VAL A 126 11.98 4.06 -23.80
C VAL A 126 11.39 4.01 -25.22
N LYS A 127 10.75 2.90 -25.59
CA LYS A 127 10.21 2.69 -26.95
C LYS A 127 8.74 3.05 -27.08
N PHE A 128 7.91 2.45 -26.24
CA PHE A 128 6.45 2.60 -26.33
C PHE A 128 5.88 2.92 -24.95
N TYR A 129 5.07 3.97 -24.88
CA TYR A 129 4.39 4.37 -23.64
C TYR A 129 3.08 5.09 -23.99
N LYS A 130 2.19 5.18 -23.02
CA LYS A 130 0.92 5.92 -23.15
C LYS A 130 0.42 6.31 -21.76
N ILE A 131 -0.08 7.56 -21.62
CA ILE A 131 -0.91 7.98 -20.49
C ILE A 131 -2.33 7.50 -20.78
N ALA A 132 -2.87 6.62 -19.93
CA ALA A 132 -4.08 5.87 -20.24
C ALA A 132 -5.30 6.23 -19.38
N ASN A 133 -5.07 6.75 -18.15
CA ASN A 133 -6.13 7.03 -17.20
C ASN A 133 -5.81 8.29 -16.38
N VAL A 134 -6.85 9.01 -15.96
CA VAL A 134 -6.75 10.15 -15.05
C VAL A 134 -7.76 9.93 -13.92
N GLN A 135 -7.29 9.98 -12.70
CA GLN A 135 -8.11 9.84 -11.50
C GLN A 135 -8.13 11.14 -10.72
N PHE A 136 -9.31 11.66 -10.42
CA PHE A 136 -9.50 12.87 -9.63
C PHE A 136 -9.70 12.48 -8.16
N ASN A 137 -8.80 12.96 -7.28
CA ASN A 137 -8.74 12.61 -5.86
C ASN A 137 -8.86 13.87 -4.98
N GLY A 138 -9.95 14.61 -5.15
CA GLY A 138 -10.19 15.86 -4.41
C GLY A 138 -9.26 16.99 -4.87
N SER A 139 -8.23 17.33 -4.08
CA SER A 139 -7.29 18.41 -4.37
C SER A 139 -6.13 18.04 -5.30
N TRP A 140 -6.01 16.78 -5.68
CA TRP A 140 -4.94 16.28 -6.54
C TRP A 140 -5.47 15.28 -7.57
N ILE A 141 -4.70 15.07 -8.61
CA ILE A 141 -5.01 14.09 -9.66
C ILE A 141 -3.91 13.05 -9.76
N ARG A 142 -4.28 11.84 -10.18
CA ARG A 142 -3.34 10.77 -10.56
C ARG A 142 -3.39 10.55 -12.05
N LEU A 143 -2.28 10.74 -12.72
CA LEU A 143 -2.06 10.38 -14.11
C LEU A 143 -1.45 8.98 -14.15
N ILE A 144 -2.14 8.02 -14.76
CA ILE A 144 -1.69 6.63 -14.87
C ILE A 144 -1.33 6.35 -16.32
N GLY A 145 -0.14 5.83 -16.51
CA GLY A 145 0.36 5.41 -17.82
C GLY A 145 0.96 4.01 -17.76
N THR A 146 1.34 3.53 -18.92
CA THR A 146 2.06 2.27 -19.07
C THR A 146 3.07 2.35 -20.19
N ALA A 147 4.11 1.52 -20.09
CA ALA A 147 5.14 1.38 -21.10
C ALA A 147 5.34 -0.10 -21.44
N ALA A 148 5.74 -0.38 -22.69
CA ALA A 148 5.87 -1.73 -23.20
C ALA A 148 7.04 -1.87 -24.18
N PHE A 149 7.44 -3.12 -24.46
CA PHE A 149 8.48 -3.41 -25.43
C PHE A 149 7.95 -3.52 -26.87
N SER A 150 6.63 -3.68 -27.05
CA SER A 150 5.95 -3.72 -28.36
C SER A 150 4.65 -2.92 -28.37
N LYS A 151 4.17 -2.58 -29.57
CA LYS A 151 2.90 -1.88 -29.75
C LYS A 151 1.69 -2.74 -29.36
N GLU A 152 1.74 -4.03 -29.62
CA GLU A 152 0.70 -5.00 -29.29
C GLU A 152 0.53 -5.10 -27.78
N GLU A 153 1.65 -5.23 -27.09
CA GLU A 153 1.70 -5.25 -25.64
C GLU A 153 1.18 -3.94 -25.04
N LEU A 154 1.62 -2.80 -25.58
CA LEU A 154 1.14 -1.49 -25.13
C LEU A 154 -0.39 -1.39 -25.21
N LYS A 155 -1.02 -1.87 -26.28
CA LYS A 155 -2.48 -1.84 -26.43
C LYS A 155 -3.20 -2.62 -25.32
N LEU A 156 -2.68 -3.80 -24.96
CA LEU A 156 -3.25 -4.61 -23.87
C LEU A 156 -3.12 -3.92 -22.53
N GLN A 157 -1.93 -3.37 -22.24
CA GLN A 157 -1.67 -2.68 -20.98
C GLN A 157 -2.47 -1.37 -20.86
N VAL A 158 -2.63 -0.61 -21.94
CA VAL A 158 -3.49 0.58 -21.96
C VAL A 158 -4.93 0.23 -21.61
N LYS A 159 -5.45 -0.91 -22.11
CA LYS A 159 -6.79 -1.38 -21.75
C LYS A 159 -6.87 -1.71 -20.25
N HIS A 160 -5.84 -2.35 -19.68
CA HIS A 160 -5.77 -2.60 -18.25
C HIS A 160 -5.76 -1.29 -17.46
N CYS A 161 -4.86 -0.34 -17.77
CA CYS A 161 -4.74 0.93 -17.07
C CYS A 161 -6.03 1.77 -17.11
N LYS A 162 -6.78 1.73 -18.22
CA LYS A 162 -8.08 2.42 -18.32
C LYS A 162 -9.13 1.88 -17.36
N ASN A 163 -9.02 0.60 -17.00
CA ASN A 163 -9.96 -0.09 -16.13
C ASN A 163 -9.53 -0.05 -14.65
N ILE A 164 -8.39 0.55 -14.33
CA ILE A 164 -7.98 0.72 -12.92
C ILE A 164 -8.99 1.64 -12.23
N PRO A 165 -9.63 1.16 -11.17
CA PRO A 165 -10.70 1.90 -10.50
C PRO A 165 -10.16 3.11 -9.72
N ASN A 166 -11.00 4.13 -9.62
CA ASN A 166 -10.79 5.18 -8.65
C ASN A 166 -11.56 4.86 -7.37
N HIS A 167 -10.85 4.66 -6.25
CA HIS A 167 -11.45 4.29 -4.96
C HIS A 167 -12.46 5.31 -4.46
N LEU A 168 -12.18 6.61 -4.61
CA LEU A 168 -13.13 7.66 -4.20
C LEU A 168 -14.43 7.59 -4.99
N THR A 169 -14.36 7.29 -6.27
CA THR A 169 -15.53 7.09 -7.12
C THR A 169 -16.31 5.87 -6.67
N LEU A 170 -15.64 4.73 -6.47
CA LEU A 170 -16.28 3.50 -6.01
C LEU A 170 -16.99 3.67 -4.66
N ILE A 171 -16.33 4.31 -3.71
CA ILE A 171 -16.87 4.55 -2.38
C ILE A 171 -18.11 5.44 -2.43
N LYS A 172 -18.08 6.50 -3.26
CA LYS A 172 -19.23 7.40 -3.45
C LYS A 172 -20.38 6.71 -4.15
N GLU A 173 -20.13 6.03 -5.28
CA GLU A 173 -21.15 5.31 -6.04
C GLU A 173 -21.85 4.23 -5.22
N ARG A 174 -21.11 3.53 -4.38
CA ARG A 174 -21.63 2.49 -3.49
C ARG A 174 -22.21 3.03 -2.19
N GLN A 175 -22.11 4.33 -1.94
CA GLN A 175 -22.61 5.00 -0.73
C GLN A 175 -22.03 4.39 0.56
N LEU A 176 -20.75 4.10 0.59
CA LEU A 176 -20.08 3.52 1.76
C LEU A 176 -19.56 4.59 2.70
N LEU A 177 -18.97 5.64 2.15
CA LEU A 177 -18.37 6.74 2.88
C LEU A 177 -18.75 8.08 2.25
N ALA A 178 -18.82 9.11 3.07
CA ALA A 178 -18.98 10.49 2.65
C ALA A 178 -17.85 11.36 3.25
N PRO A 179 -17.34 12.36 2.52
CA PRO A 179 -16.35 13.28 3.07
C PRO A 179 -16.98 14.14 4.16
N CYS A 180 -16.22 14.41 5.22
CA CYS A 180 -16.57 15.35 6.28
C CYS A 180 -15.32 16.23 6.60
N PRO A 181 -15.49 17.35 7.34
CA PRO A 181 -14.42 18.30 7.60
C PRO A 181 -13.15 17.73 8.26
N LYS A 182 -13.29 16.60 8.97
CA LYS A 182 -12.17 15.93 9.68
C LYS A 182 -11.88 14.53 9.15
N GLY A 183 -12.24 14.22 7.87
CA GLY A 183 -11.99 12.92 7.28
C GLY A 183 -13.21 12.32 6.58
N TRP A 184 -13.59 11.09 6.91
CA TRP A 184 -14.66 10.35 6.26
C TRP A 184 -15.71 9.88 7.27
N LEU A 185 -16.97 9.99 6.89
CA LEU A 185 -18.12 9.47 7.65
C LEU A 185 -18.55 8.15 7.03
N TRP A 186 -18.62 7.10 7.83
CA TRP A 186 -19.25 5.85 7.42
C TRP A 186 -20.75 6.03 7.26
N LEU A 187 -21.27 5.76 6.06
CA LEU A 187 -22.68 5.76 5.77
C LEU A 187 -23.33 4.42 6.22
N PRO A 188 -24.67 4.33 6.34
CA PRO A 188 -25.32 3.10 6.82
C PRO A 188 -24.93 1.83 6.06
N LYS A 189 -24.78 1.90 4.73
CA LYS A 189 -24.30 0.76 3.93
C LYS A 189 -22.83 0.43 4.23
N GLY A 190 -21.99 1.43 4.43
CA GLY A 190 -20.59 1.25 4.79
C GLY A 190 -20.44 0.60 6.17
N GLU A 191 -21.22 1.05 7.15
CA GLU A 191 -21.26 0.43 8.48
C GLU A 191 -21.72 -1.03 8.42
N GLN A 192 -22.75 -1.32 7.63
CA GLN A 192 -23.19 -2.70 7.41
C GLN A 192 -22.10 -3.54 6.74
N PHE A 193 -21.42 -3.00 5.74
CA PHE A 193 -20.32 -3.68 5.04
C PHE A 193 -19.16 -4.00 6.00
N LYS A 194 -18.72 -3.00 6.77
CA LYS A 194 -17.71 -3.16 7.82
C LYS A 194 -18.09 -4.23 8.83
N LYS A 195 -19.32 -4.15 9.35
CA LYS A 195 -19.87 -5.12 10.32
C LYS A 195 -19.85 -6.54 9.75
N THR A 196 -20.26 -6.74 8.51
CA THR A 196 -20.26 -8.06 7.86
C THR A 196 -18.84 -8.63 7.71
N ILE A 197 -17.84 -7.80 7.36
CA ILE A 197 -16.44 -8.22 7.31
C ILE A 197 -15.97 -8.67 8.69
N LEU A 198 -16.25 -7.88 9.73
CA LEU A 198 -15.87 -8.19 11.11
C LEU A 198 -16.55 -9.47 11.62
N GLU A 199 -17.85 -9.67 11.36
CA GLU A 199 -18.59 -10.88 11.73
C GLU A 199 -17.99 -12.14 11.08
N LYS A 200 -17.67 -12.09 9.78
CA LYS A 200 -16.98 -13.22 9.10
C LYS A 200 -15.60 -13.47 9.67
N THR A 201 -14.90 -12.41 10.06
CA THR A 201 -13.59 -12.53 10.70
C THR A 201 -13.72 -13.21 12.06
N VAL A 202 -14.69 -12.82 12.87
CA VAL A 202 -14.93 -13.44 14.19
C VAL A 202 -15.28 -14.93 14.07
N GLN A 203 -16.00 -15.35 13.03
CA GLN A 203 -16.32 -16.76 12.79
C GLN A 203 -15.06 -17.63 12.58
N LEU A 204 -13.94 -17.06 12.12
CA LEU A 204 -12.68 -17.80 12.00
C LEU A 204 -12.11 -18.26 13.35
N PHE A 205 -12.52 -17.60 14.42
CA PHE A 205 -12.11 -17.91 15.78
C PHE A 205 -13.13 -18.79 16.53
N SER A 206 -14.07 -19.40 15.80
CA SER A 206 -15.02 -20.34 16.40
C SER A 206 -14.27 -21.51 17.05
N GLY A 207 -14.53 -21.76 18.36
CA GLY A 207 -13.81 -22.75 19.17
C GLY A 207 -12.59 -22.21 19.92
N ILE A 208 -12.32 -20.93 19.82
CA ILE A 208 -11.31 -20.20 20.57
C ILE A 208 -12.03 -19.28 21.56
N ASP A 209 -11.65 -19.32 22.83
CA ASP A 209 -12.20 -18.41 23.84
C ASP A 209 -11.64 -17.00 23.62
N LEU A 210 -12.42 -16.16 22.91
CA LEU A 210 -12.05 -14.78 22.64
C LEU A 210 -12.44 -13.89 23.81
N ILE A 211 -11.45 -13.18 24.36
CA ILE A 211 -11.68 -12.16 25.38
C ILE A 211 -11.48 -10.80 24.75
N THR A 212 -12.53 -10.00 24.76
CA THR A 212 -12.46 -8.60 24.36
C THR A 212 -12.07 -7.75 25.55
N THR A 213 -10.99 -7.01 25.44
CA THR A 213 -10.54 -6.07 26.46
C THR A 213 -10.61 -4.64 25.93
N PRO A 214 -10.98 -3.67 26.77
CA PRO A 214 -10.89 -2.26 26.44
C PRO A 214 -9.44 -1.72 26.55
N ALA A 215 -8.42 -2.58 26.44
CA ALA A 215 -7.04 -2.17 26.53
C ALA A 215 -6.71 -1.12 25.46
N PHE A 216 -6.02 -0.08 25.86
CA PHE A 216 -5.66 1.06 24.99
C PHE A 216 -4.23 1.00 24.48
N ASN A 217 -3.38 0.13 25.09
CA ASN A 217 -2.00 -0.07 24.70
C ASN A 217 -1.50 -1.48 25.07
N ASP A 218 -0.30 -1.83 24.60
CA ASP A 218 0.26 -3.17 24.77
C ASP A 218 0.55 -3.53 26.25
N LYS A 219 0.83 -2.52 27.12
CA LYS A 219 1.03 -2.75 28.56
C LYS A 219 -0.29 -3.17 29.23
N ASP A 220 -1.39 -2.54 28.85
CA ASP A 220 -2.72 -2.89 29.36
C ASP A 220 -3.13 -4.31 28.95
N LEU A 221 -2.77 -4.73 27.72
CA LEU A 221 -2.98 -6.10 27.26
C LEU A 221 -2.24 -7.14 28.12
N ILE A 222 -0.98 -6.87 28.48
CA ILE A 222 -0.19 -7.75 29.34
C ILE A 222 -0.83 -7.88 30.71
N LEU A 223 -1.29 -6.76 31.29
CA LEU A 223 -1.97 -6.73 32.59
C LEU A 223 -3.29 -7.48 32.54
N CYS A 224 -4.09 -7.28 31.51
CA CYS A 224 -5.35 -7.99 31.30
C CYS A 224 -5.13 -9.50 31.14
N HIS A 225 -4.13 -9.91 30.37
CA HIS A 225 -3.76 -11.33 30.21
C HIS A 225 -3.33 -11.95 31.54
N SER A 226 -2.47 -11.28 32.32
CA SER A 226 -2.05 -11.75 33.62
C SER A 226 -3.21 -11.88 34.60
N ALA A 227 -4.10 -10.88 34.65
CA ALA A 227 -5.29 -10.90 35.48
C ALA A 227 -6.24 -12.06 35.14
N TYR A 228 -6.42 -12.33 33.82
CA TYR A 228 -7.25 -13.45 33.38
C TYR A 228 -6.66 -14.81 33.80
N ILE A 229 -5.36 -15.03 33.60
CA ILE A 229 -4.71 -16.27 34.03
C ILE A 229 -4.85 -16.47 35.53
N GLN A 230 -4.67 -15.40 36.33
CA GLN A 230 -4.87 -15.45 37.78
C GLN A 230 -6.30 -15.79 38.18
N THR A 231 -7.29 -15.24 37.44
CA THR A 231 -8.72 -15.39 37.79
C THR A 231 -9.27 -16.74 37.34
N THR A 232 -8.86 -17.24 36.17
CA THR A 232 -9.47 -18.44 35.57
C THR A 232 -8.64 -19.70 35.73
N GLY A 233 -7.36 -19.59 36.10
CA GLY A 233 -6.42 -20.71 36.15
C GLY A 233 -6.11 -21.35 34.78
N ARG A 234 -6.60 -20.76 33.67
CA ARG A 234 -6.37 -21.25 32.32
C ARG A 234 -5.06 -20.70 31.77
N GLY A 235 -4.13 -21.57 31.45
CA GLY A 235 -2.78 -21.21 30.98
C GLY A 235 -2.66 -20.72 29.54
N SER A 236 -3.75 -20.64 28.79
CA SER A 236 -3.78 -20.11 27.43
C SER A 236 -5.07 -19.34 27.19
N VAL A 237 -4.94 -18.05 26.91
CA VAL A 237 -6.05 -17.18 26.56
C VAL A 237 -5.67 -16.36 25.39
N GLU A 238 -6.61 -16.28 24.46
CA GLU A 238 -6.51 -15.47 23.28
C GLU A 238 -7.20 -14.14 23.56
N LEU A 239 -6.42 -13.06 23.59
CA LEU A 239 -6.92 -11.71 23.78
C LEU A 239 -7.10 -11.06 22.42
N VAL A 240 -8.35 -10.79 22.03
CA VAL A 240 -8.66 -9.98 20.85
C VAL A 240 -8.84 -8.54 21.27
N LYS A 241 -8.01 -7.65 20.73
CA LYS A 241 -8.27 -6.22 20.79
C LYS A 241 -8.85 -5.80 19.44
N ILE A 242 -10.14 -5.48 19.42
CA ILE A 242 -10.74 -4.77 18.29
C ILE A 242 -10.71 -3.28 18.64
N SER A 243 -9.79 -2.55 18.03
CA SER A 243 -9.72 -1.11 18.20
C SER A 243 -10.54 -0.46 17.08
N LEU A 244 -11.69 0.09 17.44
CA LEU A 244 -12.56 0.86 16.55
C LEU A 244 -12.25 2.34 16.75
N GLY A 245 -11.45 2.92 15.88
CA GLY A 245 -11.22 4.35 15.89
C GLY A 245 -9.94 4.77 15.18
N GLY A 246 -10.05 5.45 14.09
CA GLY A 246 -8.98 6.13 13.39
C GLY A 246 -9.52 7.47 12.89
N GLU A 247 -8.87 8.56 13.24
CA GLU A 247 -9.12 9.85 12.65
C GLU A 247 -8.35 9.95 11.33
N GLY A 248 -9.05 10.26 10.24
CA GLY A 248 -8.46 10.65 8.98
C GLY A 248 -8.24 9.50 7.98
N LEU A 249 -9.18 9.37 7.06
CA LEU A 249 -9.12 8.44 5.92
C LEU A 249 -8.57 9.16 4.69
N GLU A 250 -7.29 9.08 4.51
CA GLU A 250 -6.75 8.95 3.16
C GLU A 250 -6.59 7.45 2.91
N LEU A 251 -7.42 6.87 2.05
CA LEU A 251 -7.60 5.42 1.88
C LEU A 251 -6.30 4.64 1.61
N PHE A 252 -5.23 5.29 1.19
CA PHE A 252 -3.95 4.68 0.91
C PHE A 252 -2.72 5.46 1.44
N ASP A 253 -2.91 6.61 2.08
CA ASP A 253 -1.77 7.45 2.50
C ASP A 253 -1.47 7.41 3.99
N THR A 254 -2.30 6.78 4.83
CA THR A 254 -2.05 6.66 6.26
C THR A 254 -1.61 5.25 6.64
N ALA A 255 -0.52 5.16 7.36
CA ALA A 255 0.01 3.90 7.89
C ALA A 255 -0.83 3.37 9.07
N GLU A 256 -1.74 4.15 9.65
CA GLU A 256 -2.48 3.84 10.85
C GLU A 256 -3.98 3.79 10.58
N GLY A 257 -4.47 2.61 10.21
CA GLY A 257 -5.88 2.28 10.21
C GLY A 257 -6.32 1.56 11.49
N ILE A 258 -7.60 1.20 11.56
CA ILE A 258 -8.10 0.30 12.61
C ILE A 258 -7.35 -1.03 12.48
N ALA A 259 -6.57 -1.37 13.49
CA ALA A 259 -5.83 -2.61 13.55
C ALA A 259 -6.42 -3.54 14.60
N ASP A 260 -6.83 -4.73 14.17
CA ASP A 260 -7.16 -5.81 15.08
C ASP A 260 -5.89 -6.50 15.51
N ARG A 261 -5.72 -6.70 16.81
CA ARG A 261 -4.60 -7.45 17.35
C ARG A 261 -5.08 -8.60 18.21
N LEU A 262 -4.69 -9.81 17.83
CA LEU A 262 -4.89 -11.03 18.57
C LEU A 262 -3.55 -11.49 19.15
N PHE A 263 -3.54 -11.94 20.39
CA PHE A 263 -2.32 -12.41 21.03
C PHE A 263 -2.48 -13.84 21.54
N LEU A 264 -1.46 -14.66 21.30
CA LEU A 264 -1.29 -16.01 21.81
C LEU A 264 0.04 -16.14 22.57
N PRO A 265 0.18 -17.15 23.45
CA PRO A 265 1.47 -17.48 24.06
C PRO A 265 2.55 -17.67 22.99
N GLY A 266 3.79 -17.22 23.27
CA GLY A 266 4.92 -17.26 22.36
C GLY A 266 5.44 -18.67 22.07
N ARG A 267 4.63 -19.49 21.44
CA ARG A 267 4.92 -20.87 21.06
C ARG A 267 4.82 -21.04 19.56
N GLU A 268 5.53 -22.01 19.02
CA GLU A 268 5.49 -22.30 17.58
C GLU A 268 4.10 -22.70 17.11
N GLU A 269 3.37 -23.48 17.92
CA GLU A 269 2.00 -23.89 17.63
C GLU A 269 1.06 -22.69 17.48
N SER A 270 1.27 -21.63 18.26
CA SER A 270 0.51 -20.37 18.16
C SER A 270 0.74 -19.70 16.81
N VAL A 271 1.99 -19.66 16.34
CA VAL A 271 2.32 -19.10 15.01
C VAL A 271 1.67 -19.93 13.90
N ILE A 272 1.75 -21.27 14.00
CA ILE A 272 1.11 -22.17 13.02
C ILE A 272 -0.41 -21.96 12.99
N SER A 273 -1.04 -21.80 14.16
CA SER A 273 -2.47 -21.50 14.27
C SER A 273 -2.80 -20.18 13.58
N PHE A 274 -2.01 -19.13 13.77
CA PHE A 274 -2.19 -17.84 13.09
C PHE A 274 -2.00 -17.95 11.58
N LEU A 275 -1.01 -18.69 11.10
CA LEU A 275 -0.82 -18.94 9.67
C LEU A 275 -2.05 -19.62 9.04
N GLN A 276 -2.65 -20.59 9.75
CA GLN A 276 -3.87 -21.26 9.29
C GLN A 276 -5.07 -20.30 9.27
N ILE A 277 -5.23 -19.45 10.30
CA ILE A 277 -6.28 -18.44 10.35
C ILE A 277 -6.14 -17.44 9.20
N ILE A 278 -4.92 -16.90 8.97
CA ILE A 278 -4.66 -15.97 7.86
C ILE A 278 -4.98 -16.62 6.51
N THR A 279 -4.53 -17.86 6.30
CA THR A 279 -4.79 -18.57 5.04
C THR A 279 -6.29 -18.74 4.79
N LYS A 280 -7.06 -19.11 5.82
CA LYS A 280 -8.52 -19.20 5.75
C LYS A 280 -9.16 -17.83 5.49
N PHE A 281 -8.70 -16.79 6.20
CA PHE A 281 -9.15 -15.42 6.05
C PHE A 281 -8.99 -14.93 4.61
N LEU A 282 -7.78 -15.01 4.06
CA LEU A 282 -7.49 -14.56 2.71
C LEU A 282 -8.27 -15.38 1.66
N LYS A 283 -8.49 -16.66 1.92
CA LYS A 283 -9.31 -17.53 1.04
C LYS A 283 -10.78 -17.11 1.04
N ILE A 284 -11.37 -16.73 2.19
CA ILE A 284 -12.77 -16.27 2.27
C ILE A 284 -12.97 -15.04 1.37
N PHE A 285 -12.01 -14.13 1.34
CA PHE A 285 -12.07 -12.93 0.53
C PHE A 285 -11.38 -13.08 -0.84
N ALA A 286 -11.00 -14.31 -1.21
CA ALA A 286 -10.37 -14.67 -2.48
C ALA A 286 -9.11 -13.83 -2.81
N PHE A 287 -8.33 -13.39 -1.82
CA PHE A 287 -7.08 -12.66 -2.04
C PHE A 287 -5.93 -13.60 -2.42
N ASP A 288 -5.23 -13.23 -3.49
CA ASP A 288 -3.87 -13.71 -3.73
C ASP A 288 -2.91 -12.90 -2.86
N TYR A 289 -1.83 -13.53 -2.40
CA TYR A 289 -0.90 -12.90 -1.49
C TYR A 289 0.54 -13.40 -1.68
N GLU A 290 1.48 -12.55 -1.32
CA GLU A 290 2.88 -12.90 -1.15
C GLU A 290 3.24 -12.86 0.34
N VAL A 291 4.16 -13.72 0.77
CA VAL A 291 4.61 -13.76 2.17
C VAL A 291 6.03 -13.26 2.27
N VAL A 292 6.23 -12.32 3.16
CA VAL A 292 7.53 -11.68 3.39
C VAL A 292 7.91 -11.80 4.86
N ILE A 293 9.15 -12.14 5.12
CA ILE A 293 9.76 -11.98 6.43
C ILE A 293 10.45 -10.62 6.46
N VAL A 294 10.00 -9.75 7.34
CA VAL A 294 10.56 -8.41 7.49
C VAL A 294 11.58 -8.40 8.62
N GLY A 295 12.73 -7.80 8.37
CA GLY A 295 13.79 -7.60 9.35
C GLY A 295 14.39 -8.90 9.86
N ASN A 296 14.68 -8.96 11.18
CA ASN A 296 15.21 -10.14 11.85
C ASN A 296 14.22 -10.66 12.92
N PRO A 297 13.14 -11.35 12.49
CA PRO A 297 12.12 -11.80 13.42
C PRO A 297 12.62 -12.91 14.33
N ALA A 298 11.91 -13.12 15.45
CA ALA A 298 12.18 -14.20 16.39
C ALA A 298 12.26 -15.57 15.66
N LYS A 299 13.16 -16.43 16.11
CA LYS A 299 13.42 -17.74 15.50
C LYS A 299 12.15 -18.58 15.33
N ILE A 300 11.24 -18.51 16.31
CA ILE A 300 9.94 -19.19 16.30
C ILE A 300 9.09 -18.88 15.05
N LEU A 301 9.12 -17.65 14.55
CA LEU A 301 8.37 -17.26 13.36
C LEU A 301 8.93 -17.92 12.09
N ARG A 302 10.25 -18.00 11.97
CA ARG A 302 10.92 -18.64 10.83
C ARG A 302 10.71 -20.15 10.81
N GLU A 303 10.75 -20.79 11.97
CA GLU A 303 10.56 -22.24 12.08
C GLU A 303 9.11 -22.63 11.74
N ALA A 304 8.14 -21.89 12.23
CA ALA A 304 6.74 -22.11 11.92
C ALA A 304 6.44 -21.99 10.41
N LEU A 305 7.00 -20.98 9.72
CA LEU A 305 6.86 -20.85 8.27
C LEU A 305 7.44 -22.05 7.51
N LYS A 306 8.63 -22.50 7.88
CA LYS A 306 9.26 -23.66 7.25
C LYS A 306 8.41 -24.92 7.43
N LYS A 307 7.87 -25.15 8.63
CA LYS A 307 6.98 -26.30 8.90
C LYS A 307 5.66 -26.21 8.14
N SER A 308 5.13 -25.01 7.97
CA SER A 308 3.90 -24.77 7.21
C SER A 308 4.09 -24.84 5.70
N GLN A 309 5.32 -25.03 5.20
CA GLN A 309 5.67 -25.09 3.77
C GLN A 309 5.22 -23.87 2.96
N ILE A 310 5.10 -22.71 3.61
CA ILE A 310 4.73 -21.47 2.97
C ILE A 310 6.00 -20.85 2.32
N LYS A 311 5.90 -20.51 1.03
CA LYS A 311 6.98 -19.80 0.33
C LYS A 311 7.03 -18.36 0.84
N PHE A 312 8.22 -17.84 1.05
CA PHE A 312 8.43 -16.48 1.50
C PHE A 312 9.69 -15.86 0.90
N SER A 313 9.73 -14.54 0.85
CA SER A 313 10.92 -13.73 0.58
C SER A 313 11.41 -13.04 1.86
N LEU A 314 12.58 -12.41 1.77
CA LEU A 314 13.16 -11.65 2.89
C LEU A 314 13.24 -10.18 2.50
N GLU A 315 12.80 -9.31 3.40
CA GLU A 315 12.90 -7.86 3.23
C GLU A 315 13.53 -7.20 4.47
N ASN A 316 14.20 -6.09 4.25
CA ASN A 316 14.70 -5.26 5.33
C ASN A 316 13.57 -4.40 5.89
N GLY A 317 13.50 -4.25 7.21
CA GLY A 317 12.50 -3.41 7.86
C GLY A 317 12.75 -3.28 9.35
N GLU A 318 12.24 -2.22 9.93
CA GLU A 318 12.45 -1.88 11.34
C GLU A 318 11.58 -2.70 12.29
N GLN A 319 10.44 -3.17 11.80
CA GLN A 319 9.49 -3.93 12.62
C GLN A 319 9.51 -5.40 12.20
N PRO A 320 10.27 -6.28 12.91
CA PRO A 320 10.37 -7.68 12.54
C PRO A 320 9.04 -8.43 12.60
N GLY A 321 8.79 -9.29 11.59
CA GLY A 321 7.55 -10.06 11.54
C GLY A 321 7.38 -10.87 10.26
N ILE A 322 6.20 -11.47 10.11
CA ILE A 322 5.74 -12.12 8.88
C ILE A 322 4.59 -11.26 8.34
N GLU A 323 4.71 -10.79 7.12
CA GLU A 323 3.69 -10.00 6.44
C GLU A 323 3.11 -10.73 5.25
N PHE A 324 1.79 -10.62 5.09
CA PHE A 324 1.07 -11.10 3.92
C PHE A 324 0.73 -9.89 3.06
N LEU A 325 1.42 -9.76 1.95
CA LEU A 325 1.26 -8.63 1.05
C LEU A 325 0.11 -8.88 0.06
N LEU A 326 -0.74 -7.89 -0.11
CA LEU A 326 -1.89 -7.89 -1.01
C LEU A 326 -1.66 -6.88 -2.13
N SER A 327 -1.91 -7.28 -3.37
CA SER A 327 -1.76 -6.40 -4.53
C SER A 327 -3.05 -5.61 -4.79
N ASP A 328 -2.90 -4.31 -5.08
CA ASP A 328 -4.00 -3.48 -5.61
C ASP A 328 -4.06 -3.52 -7.14
N ALA A 329 -5.05 -2.87 -7.72
CA ALA A 329 -5.25 -2.82 -9.18
C ALA A 329 -4.14 -2.06 -9.94
N LEU A 330 -3.35 -1.24 -9.25
CA LEU A 330 -2.12 -0.62 -9.78
C LEU A 330 -0.92 -1.57 -9.77
N GLY A 331 -1.02 -2.71 -9.06
CA GLY A 331 0.10 -3.64 -8.81
C GLY A 331 1.00 -3.22 -7.65
N ARG A 332 0.54 -2.30 -6.77
CA ARG A 332 1.26 -1.96 -5.54
C ARG A 332 1.00 -3.04 -4.50
N MET A 333 2.05 -3.38 -3.76
CA MET A 333 1.94 -4.33 -2.66
C MET A 333 1.66 -3.60 -1.34
N TRP A 334 0.67 -4.08 -0.60
CA TRP A 334 0.23 -3.50 0.65
C TRP A 334 0.27 -4.53 1.75
N THR A 335 0.76 -4.15 2.91
CA THR A 335 0.72 -5.00 4.10
C THR A 335 -0.74 -5.29 4.46
N GLY A 336 -1.10 -6.56 4.40
CA GLY A 336 -2.36 -7.12 4.85
C GLY A 336 -2.18 -7.76 6.24
N PRO A 337 -2.56 -9.04 6.43
CA PRO A 337 -2.32 -9.74 7.69
C PRO A 337 -0.85 -9.77 8.08
N ARG A 338 -0.59 -9.65 9.39
CA ARG A 338 0.78 -9.65 9.92
C ARG A 338 0.87 -10.44 11.21
N ILE A 339 1.95 -11.24 11.34
CA ILE A 339 2.33 -11.91 12.59
C ILE A 339 3.61 -11.27 13.11
N PHE A 340 3.66 -10.95 14.38
CA PHE A 340 4.82 -10.38 15.04
C PHE A 340 5.04 -11.03 16.41
N PHE A 341 6.25 -10.92 16.94
CA PHE A 341 6.59 -11.38 18.28
C PHE A 341 6.89 -10.17 19.15
N ASP A 342 6.25 -10.10 20.31
CA ASP A 342 6.55 -9.10 21.31
C ASP A 342 7.52 -9.67 22.35
N ASP A 343 8.78 -9.29 22.22
CA ASP A 343 9.85 -9.76 23.11
C ASP A 343 9.60 -9.40 24.59
N ARG A 344 8.82 -8.35 24.86
CA ARG A 344 8.56 -7.88 26.23
C ARG A 344 7.55 -8.74 26.96
N SER A 345 6.49 -9.13 26.27
CA SER A 345 5.43 -9.97 26.83
C SER A 345 5.65 -11.46 26.61
N GLY A 346 6.54 -11.83 25.68
CA GLY A 346 6.71 -13.21 25.24
C GLY A 346 5.49 -13.74 24.47
N LEU A 347 4.69 -12.86 23.88
CA LEU A 347 3.48 -13.20 23.13
C LEU A 347 3.72 -13.11 21.63
N VAL A 348 3.00 -13.93 20.88
CA VAL A 348 2.87 -13.79 19.41
C VAL A 348 1.61 -13.00 19.12
N GLY A 349 1.75 -11.92 18.36
CA GLY A 349 0.66 -11.08 17.94
C GLY A 349 0.26 -11.36 16.49
N LEU A 350 -1.05 -11.29 16.20
CA LEU A 350 -1.65 -11.30 14.88
C LEU A 350 -2.41 -10.00 14.66
N SER A 351 -2.21 -9.34 13.54
CA SER A 351 -3.09 -8.33 12.99
C SER A 351 -3.67 -8.87 11.69
N LEU A 352 -4.98 -9.00 11.58
CA LEU A 352 -5.65 -9.43 10.34
C LEU A 352 -5.86 -8.26 9.38
N PHE A 353 -6.16 -7.10 9.94
CA PHE A 353 -6.25 -5.86 9.18
C PHE A 353 -5.09 -4.96 9.62
N TYR A 354 -4.09 -4.77 8.80
CA TYR A 354 -3.11 -3.72 9.05
C TYR A 354 -3.78 -2.35 8.98
N SER A 355 -4.74 -2.21 8.05
CA SER A 355 -5.72 -1.13 7.94
C SER A 355 -7.01 -1.71 7.39
N LEU A 356 -8.10 -1.63 8.15
CA LEU A 356 -9.42 -2.13 7.72
C LEU A 356 -9.91 -1.36 6.49
N GLU A 357 -9.69 -0.06 6.45
CA GLU A 357 -10.09 0.81 5.36
C GLU A 357 -9.37 0.43 4.06
N ARG A 358 -8.07 0.17 4.14
CA ARG A 358 -7.27 -0.31 3.00
C ARG A 358 -7.73 -1.69 2.54
N PHE A 359 -7.99 -2.60 3.47
CA PHE A 359 -8.53 -3.92 3.16
C PHE A 359 -9.88 -3.82 2.43
N ILE A 360 -10.78 -2.94 2.89
CA ILE A 360 -12.06 -2.66 2.22
C ILE A 360 -11.82 -2.11 0.81
N ALA A 361 -10.89 -1.18 0.64
CA ALA A 361 -10.57 -0.62 -0.67
C ALA A 361 -10.06 -1.70 -1.64
N LEU A 362 -9.14 -2.56 -1.20
CA LEU A 362 -8.65 -3.70 -1.97
C LEU A 362 -9.78 -4.69 -2.33
N LEU A 363 -10.68 -4.93 -1.40
CA LEU A 363 -11.84 -5.80 -1.62
C LEU A 363 -12.79 -5.21 -2.67
N LEU A 364 -13.06 -3.91 -2.61
CA LEU A 364 -13.90 -3.21 -3.58
C LEU A 364 -13.31 -3.23 -5.00
N GLU A 365 -12.00 -3.18 -5.15
CA GLU A 365 -11.33 -3.33 -6.45
C GLU A 365 -11.59 -4.71 -7.07
N LYS A 366 -11.54 -5.75 -6.27
CA LYS A 366 -11.80 -7.13 -6.75
C LYS A 366 -13.25 -7.31 -7.19
N GLU A 367 -14.18 -6.68 -6.50
CA GLU A 367 -15.61 -6.77 -6.76
C GLU A 367 -16.13 -5.87 -7.88
N LEU A 368 -15.24 -5.18 -8.60
CA LEU A 368 -15.64 -4.31 -9.72
C LEU A 368 -16.48 -5.00 -10.80
N HIS A 369 -16.25 -6.31 -10.98
CA HIS A 369 -16.95 -7.12 -11.96
C HIS A 369 -18.25 -7.73 -11.44
N GLU A 370 -18.51 -7.63 -10.14
CA GLU A 370 -19.71 -8.14 -9.50
C GLU A 370 -20.69 -7.00 -9.16
N ARG A 371 -21.97 -7.15 -9.51
CA ARG A 371 -22.98 -6.12 -9.30
C ARG A 371 -23.33 -5.87 -7.83
N ASP A 372 -23.04 -6.84 -6.96
CA ASP A 372 -23.36 -6.81 -5.53
C ASP A 372 -22.08 -6.96 -4.71
N PRO A 373 -21.62 -5.88 -4.01
CA PRO A 373 -20.43 -5.96 -3.16
C PRO A 373 -20.57 -6.93 -1.98
N PHE A 374 -21.79 -7.43 -1.74
CA PHE A 374 -22.06 -8.43 -0.72
C PHE A 374 -22.05 -9.87 -1.27
N SER A 375 -21.79 -10.07 -2.58
CA SER A 375 -21.83 -11.40 -3.21
C SER A 375 -20.73 -12.34 -2.68
N ILE A 376 -19.54 -11.80 -2.41
CA ILE A 376 -18.44 -12.55 -1.76
C ILE A 376 -18.79 -12.90 -0.32
N MET A 377 -19.79 -12.24 0.24
CA MET A 377 -20.19 -12.41 1.63
C MET A 377 -21.37 -13.38 1.81
N LYS A 378 -21.88 -13.94 0.73
CA LYS A 378 -22.85 -15.04 0.75
C LYS A 378 -22.13 -16.38 0.75
#